data_cd3f0c13befae93cc0500626c54266b9
#
_entry.id   cd3f0c13befae93cc0500626c54266b9
#
_cell.length_a   1.000
_cell.length_b   1.000
_cell.length_c   1.000
_cell.angle_alpha   90.00
_cell.angle_beta   90.00
_cell.angle_gamma   90.00
#
_symmetry.space_group_name_H-M   'P 1'
#
loop_
_entity.id
_entity.type
_entity.pdbx_description
1 polymer ?
#
loop_
_entity_poly.entity_id
_entity_poly.type
_entity_poly.pdbx_seq_one_letter_code
_entity_poly.pdbx_strand_id
1 'polypeptide(L)'
;MKTDERNKFAIKSFLGEYLDLRKDKDNELARVDSIRKGVEFKGANLWILIFAIFMASLGLNVNSTAVIIGAMLISPLMGPIMGVGLSVGLNDFELMKRSLKSFLITTAFSVTTATIFFLLAPIAGSQSELLARTSPTIYDVFIALFGGLAGVVALSTKEKGNVIPGVAIATALMPPLCTAGYGLASGNLIYFLGAFYLYFINSVFISLATFIGVRVMHFQRKEFVDKNREKTVRKYIILIVILTMCPAVYLTFGIIKSTFYEAAANRFINEQLGFENTQVLDKKVSYEHKEVRVVLIGSEVPDASISIARSKLKEYKLEDTKLIVLQGMNNEAVDVSSIRAMVMEDFYKNSEQRLQEQKVKITQLETTLQQYKSYDEMSRTLVPELKVLYPSITTLSIAHSLEVRVDSMKTDTVTLAVMKFAKHPTNTEKEKISEWLKARVGAKKLRLITE
;
A
#
# COMPACT_ATOMS: atom_id res chain seq x y z
N MET A 1 -2.12 -47.78 2.73
CA MET A 1 -3.44 -47.17 3.09
C MET A 1 -3.49 -46.63 4.51
N LYS A 2 -3.03 -47.33 5.54
CA LYS A 2 -3.08 -46.85 6.97
C LYS A 2 -2.15 -45.67 7.31
N THR A 3 -1.04 -45.49 6.60
CA THR A 3 -0.08 -44.39 6.83
C THR A 3 -0.59 -43.03 6.30
N ASP A 4 -1.37 -43.03 5.23
CA ASP A 4 -1.90 -41.80 4.59
C ASP A 4 -3.08 -41.23 5.43
N GLU A 5 -3.90 -42.07 6.03
CA GLU A 5 -4.97 -41.65 6.97
C GLU A 5 -4.39 -41.09 8.28
N ARG A 6 -3.31 -41.66 8.78
CA ARG A 6 -2.63 -41.18 10.00
C ARG A 6 -1.97 -39.81 9.80
N ASN A 7 -1.36 -39.61 8.62
CA ASN A 7 -0.79 -38.31 8.26
C ASN A 7 -1.87 -37.25 8.04
N LYS A 8 -2.99 -37.59 7.40
CA LYS A 8 -4.15 -36.68 7.25
C LYS A 8 -4.76 -36.29 8.58
N PHE A 9 -4.85 -37.26 9.52
CA PHE A 9 -5.37 -36.99 10.86
C PHE A 9 -4.41 -36.13 11.70
N ALA A 10 -3.09 -36.36 11.61
CA ALA A 10 -2.08 -35.57 12.29
C ALA A 10 -2.04 -34.12 11.74
N ILE A 11 -2.12 -33.92 10.42
CA ILE A 11 -2.19 -32.61 9.79
C ILE A 11 -3.49 -31.90 10.18
N LYS A 12 -4.62 -32.59 10.21
CA LYS A 12 -5.92 -32.02 10.59
C LYS A 12 -5.96 -31.63 12.07
N SER A 13 -5.33 -32.42 12.94
CA SER A 13 -5.18 -32.12 14.37
C SER A 13 -4.25 -30.93 14.60
N PHE A 14 -3.10 -30.91 13.93
CA PHE A 14 -2.15 -29.79 13.98
C PHE A 14 -2.77 -28.49 13.47
N LEU A 15 -3.39 -28.51 12.29
CA LEU A 15 -4.07 -27.34 11.74
C LEU A 15 -5.24 -26.88 12.64
N GLY A 16 -5.98 -27.81 13.24
CA GLY A 16 -7.05 -27.48 14.18
C GLY A 16 -6.55 -26.90 15.50
N GLU A 17 -5.33 -27.20 15.92
CA GLU A 17 -4.75 -26.64 17.14
C GLU A 17 -4.22 -25.22 16.93
N TYR A 18 -3.52 -24.95 15.82
CA TYR A 18 -2.86 -23.68 15.53
C TYR A 18 -3.76 -22.69 14.77
N LEU A 19 -4.74 -23.16 13.99
CA LEU A 19 -5.62 -22.29 13.18
C LEU A 19 -7.05 -22.18 13.74
N ASP A 20 -7.34 -22.75 14.90
CA ASP A 20 -8.68 -22.67 15.50
C ASP A 20 -8.91 -21.31 16.18
N LEU A 21 -9.42 -20.38 15.40
CA LEU A 21 -9.79 -19.02 15.85
C LEU A 21 -10.89 -19.02 16.94
N ARG A 22 -11.53 -20.16 17.23
CA ARG A 22 -12.59 -20.22 18.24
C ARG A 22 -12.06 -20.10 19.66
N LYS A 23 -10.81 -20.54 19.90
CA LYS A 23 -10.14 -20.43 21.21
C LYS A 23 -9.83 -18.98 21.58
N ASP A 24 -9.54 -18.16 20.58
CA ASP A 24 -9.18 -16.75 20.73
C ASP A 24 -10.39 -15.83 20.59
N LYS A 25 -11.59 -16.39 20.33
CA LYS A 25 -12.83 -15.64 20.18
C LYS A 25 -13.15 -14.92 21.49
N ASP A 26 -13.25 -13.61 21.42
CA ASP A 26 -13.68 -12.75 22.52
C ASP A 26 -15.23 -12.73 22.61
N ASN A 27 -15.75 -12.02 23.59
CA ASN A 27 -17.17 -11.83 23.75
C ASN A 27 -17.81 -11.30 22.44
N GLU A 28 -18.57 -12.17 21.78
CA GLU A 28 -19.19 -11.92 20.47
C GLU A 28 -20.07 -10.66 20.48
N LEU A 29 -20.87 -10.49 21.53
CA LEU A 29 -21.75 -9.34 21.66
C LEU A 29 -20.97 -8.04 21.74
N ALA A 30 -19.86 -8.01 22.49
CA ALA A 30 -19.00 -6.85 22.61
C ALA A 30 -18.32 -6.50 21.27
N ARG A 31 -17.98 -7.51 20.44
CA ARG A 31 -17.36 -7.33 19.13
C ARG A 31 -18.35 -6.82 18.09
N VAL A 32 -19.53 -7.42 18.03
CA VAL A 32 -20.62 -6.92 17.19
C VAL A 32 -20.96 -5.48 17.54
N ASP A 33 -21.01 -5.16 18.84
CA ASP A 33 -21.28 -3.79 19.31
C ASP A 33 -20.15 -2.83 18.96
N SER A 34 -18.88 -3.26 19.06
CA SER A 34 -17.74 -2.45 18.64
C SER A 34 -17.79 -2.09 17.14
N ILE A 35 -18.12 -3.07 16.29
CA ILE A 35 -18.27 -2.81 14.84
C ILE A 35 -19.50 -1.90 14.60
N ARG A 36 -20.60 -2.13 15.31
CA ARG A 36 -21.81 -1.26 15.21
C ARG A 36 -21.51 0.18 15.57
N LYS A 37 -20.75 0.43 16.64
CA LYS A 37 -20.30 1.78 17.02
C LYS A 37 -19.41 2.40 15.94
N GLY A 38 -18.54 1.62 15.31
CA GLY A 38 -17.71 2.09 14.20
C GLY A 38 -18.49 2.42 12.92
N VAL A 39 -19.73 1.93 12.78
CA VAL A 39 -20.59 2.26 11.64
C VAL A 39 -21.17 3.68 11.76
N GLU A 40 -21.33 4.20 12.99
CA GLU A 40 -21.92 5.53 13.18
C GLU A 40 -20.93 6.64 12.84
N PHE A 41 -21.20 7.34 11.73
CA PHE A 41 -20.39 8.44 11.25
C PHE A 41 -21.04 9.80 11.60
N LYS A 42 -20.73 10.28 12.80
CA LYS A 42 -21.20 11.58 13.31
C LYS A 42 -20.12 12.23 14.18
N GLY A 43 -20.16 13.55 14.28
CA GLY A 43 -19.32 14.31 15.20
C GLY A 43 -17.82 14.09 14.95
N ALA A 44 -17.10 13.65 15.94
CA ALA A 44 -15.64 13.51 15.91
C ALA A 44 -15.14 12.61 14.75
N ASN A 45 -15.83 11.51 14.45
CA ASN A 45 -15.42 10.59 13.38
C ASN A 45 -15.44 11.28 12.00
N LEU A 46 -16.34 12.20 11.75
CA LEU A 46 -16.41 12.95 10.51
C LEU A 46 -15.24 13.94 10.39
N TRP A 47 -14.93 14.66 11.48
CA TRP A 47 -13.78 15.56 11.50
C TRP A 47 -12.45 14.83 11.34
N ILE A 48 -12.29 13.69 12.02
CA ILE A 48 -11.11 12.83 11.85
C ILE A 48 -10.97 12.38 10.39
N LEU A 49 -12.08 12.00 9.73
CA LEU A 49 -12.07 11.64 8.32
C LEU A 49 -11.60 12.80 7.44
N ILE A 50 -12.16 14.00 7.66
CA ILE A 50 -11.80 15.21 6.90
C ILE A 50 -10.29 15.48 7.02
N PHE A 51 -9.76 15.51 8.25
CA PHE A 51 -8.32 15.74 8.46
C PHE A 51 -7.45 14.62 7.87
N ALA A 52 -7.88 13.36 7.99
CA ALA A 52 -7.19 12.24 7.39
C ALA A 52 -7.15 12.34 5.85
N ILE A 53 -8.25 12.75 5.21
CA ILE A 53 -8.30 12.98 3.75
C ILE A 53 -7.40 14.17 3.35
N PHE A 54 -7.35 15.25 4.12
CA PHE A 54 -6.42 16.36 3.87
C PHE A 54 -4.96 15.87 3.94
N MET A 55 -4.60 15.12 4.99
CA MET A 55 -3.26 14.56 5.14
C MET A 55 -2.90 13.58 4.01
N ALA A 56 -3.83 12.70 3.61
CA ALA A 56 -3.61 11.78 2.52
C ALA A 56 -3.46 12.50 1.18
N SER A 57 -4.28 13.50 0.92
CA SER A 57 -4.22 14.32 -0.29
C SER A 57 -2.91 15.10 -0.36
N LEU A 58 -2.46 15.65 0.79
CA LEU A 58 -1.14 16.27 0.90
C LEU A 58 -0.02 15.27 0.61
N GLY A 59 -0.08 14.07 1.22
CA GLY A 59 0.89 12.99 1.00
C GLY A 59 0.96 12.57 -0.47
N LEU A 60 -0.19 12.45 -1.14
CA LEU A 60 -0.27 12.16 -2.58
C LEU A 60 0.30 13.30 -3.42
N ASN A 61 0.04 14.55 -3.04
CA ASN A 61 0.56 15.73 -3.76
C ASN A 61 2.08 15.85 -3.68
N VAL A 62 2.68 15.54 -2.53
CA VAL A 62 4.14 15.56 -2.34
C VAL A 62 4.81 14.20 -2.61
N ASN A 63 4.07 13.22 -3.12
CA ASN A 63 4.52 11.85 -3.40
C ASN A 63 5.20 11.17 -2.20
N SER A 64 4.69 11.41 -0.97
CA SER A 64 5.22 10.86 0.27
C SER A 64 4.39 9.70 0.78
N THR A 65 4.83 8.48 0.49
CA THR A 65 4.19 7.23 0.94
C THR A 65 4.06 7.17 2.48
N ALA A 66 5.03 7.70 3.21
CA ALA A 66 4.99 7.72 4.68
C ALA A 66 3.84 8.57 5.23
N VAL A 67 3.60 9.76 4.65
CA VAL A 67 2.47 10.63 5.04
C VAL A 67 1.14 9.99 4.68
N ILE A 68 1.06 9.36 3.51
CA ILE A 68 -0.13 8.63 3.06
C ILE A 68 -0.48 7.51 4.05
N ILE A 69 0.51 6.68 4.44
CA ILE A 69 0.32 5.60 5.42
C ILE A 69 -0.11 6.18 6.78
N GLY A 70 0.51 7.26 7.26
CA GLY A 70 0.12 7.93 8.49
C GLY A 70 -1.34 8.41 8.48
N ALA A 71 -1.80 8.97 7.38
CA ALA A 71 -3.19 9.39 7.20
C ALA A 71 -4.16 8.20 7.21
N MET A 72 -3.78 7.09 6.59
CA MET A 72 -4.59 5.86 6.57
C MET A 72 -4.80 5.27 7.96
N LEU A 73 -3.79 5.36 8.84
CA LEU A 73 -3.86 4.84 10.21
C LEU A 73 -4.93 5.52 11.08
N ILE A 74 -5.19 6.79 10.84
CA ILE A 74 -6.18 7.57 11.60
C ILE A 74 -7.57 7.56 10.95
N SER A 75 -7.71 7.03 9.73
CA SER A 75 -8.94 7.07 8.97
C SER A 75 -10.00 6.10 9.49
N PRO A 76 -11.21 6.56 9.79
CA PRO A 76 -12.29 5.71 10.28
C PRO A 76 -13.14 5.05 9.16
N LEU A 77 -12.66 4.99 7.91
CA LEU A 77 -13.43 4.47 6.76
C LEU A 77 -13.80 2.97 6.87
N MET A 78 -13.08 2.21 7.68
CA MET A 78 -13.26 0.77 7.82
C MET A 78 -14.65 0.39 8.37
N GLY A 79 -15.16 1.15 9.35
CA GLY A 79 -16.38 0.80 10.10
C GLY A 79 -17.61 0.54 9.23
N PRO A 80 -18.02 1.48 8.36
CA PRO A 80 -19.18 1.32 7.49
C PRO A 80 -19.07 0.11 6.55
N ILE A 81 -17.91 -0.15 5.97
CA ILE A 81 -17.69 -1.23 5.00
C ILE A 81 -17.74 -2.59 5.67
N MET A 82 -17.06 -2.74 6.81
CA MET A 82 -17.15 -3.96 7.60
C MET A 82 -18.55 -4.18 8.17
N GLY A 83 -19.25 -3.09 8.50
CA GLY A 83 -20.65 -3.13 8.91
C GLY A 83 -21.57 -3.71 7.86
N VAL A 84 -21.34 -3.46 6.57
CA VAL A 84 -22.08 -4.10 5.46
C VAL A 84 -21.82 -5.62 5.48
N GLY A 85 -20.57 -6.07 5.52
CA GLY A 85 -20.24 -7.50 5.55
C GLY A 85 -20.79 -8.22 6.80
N LEU A 86 -20.66 -7.57 7.96
CA LEU A 86 -21.22 -8.07 9.24
C LEU A 86 -22.75 -8.21 9.16
N SER A 87 -23.44 -7.22 8.62
CA SER A 87 -24.91 -7.21 8.52
C SER A 87 -25.44 -8.37 7.67
N VAL A 88 -24.72 -8.71 6.58
CA VAL A 88 -25.01 -9.90 5.75
C VAL A 88 -24.77 -11.18 6.56
N GLY A 89 -23.67 -11.25 7.30
CA GLY A 89 -23.30 -12.41 8.12
C GLY A 89 -24.32 -12.71 9.23
N LEU A 90 -24.79 -11.65 9.90
CA LEU A 90 -25.75 -11.72 11.01
C LEU A 90 -27.22 -11.73 10.55
N ASN A 91 -27.51 -11.53 9.27
CA ASN A 91 -28.88 -11.33 8.75
C ASN A 91 -29.59 -10.13 9.38
N ASP A 92 -28.85 -9.02 9.62
CA ASP A 92 -29.35 -7.81 10.26
C ASP A 92 -29.54 -6.67 9.25
N PHE A 93 -30.77 -6.54 8.73
CA PHE A 93 -31.12 -5.53 7.73
C PHE A 93 -31.01 -4.09 8.26
N GLU A 94 -31.25 -3.88 9.55
CA GLU A 94 -31.16 -2.54 10.14
C GLU A 94 -29.73 -2.06 10.19
N LEU A 95 -28.80 -2.95 10.58
CA LEU A 95 -27.37 -2.70 10.52
C LEU A 95 -26.92 -2.46 9.07
N MET A 96 -27.42 -3.24 8.10
CA MET A 96 -27.10 -3.05 6.69
C MET A 96 -27.51 -1.65 6.20
N LYS A 97 -28.74 -1.24 6.48
CA LYS A 97 -29.24 0.08 6.08
C LYS A 97 -28.41 1.22 6.69
N ARG A 98 -28.04 1.10 7.97
CA ARG A 98 -27.19 2.08 8.66
C ARG A 98 -25.78 2.09 8.05
N SER A 99 -25.18 0.92 7.84
CA SER A 99 -23.84 0.79 7.26
C SER A 99 -23.77 1.36 5.83
N LEU A 100 -24.75 1.04 5.00
CA LEU A 100 -24.82 1.56 3.63
C LEU A 100 -25.01 3.08 3.59
N LYS A 101 -25.87 3.62 4.47
CA LYS A 101 -26.06 5.08 4.62
C LYS A 101 -24.75 5.77 5.05
N SER A 102 -24.08 5.24 6.07
CA SER A 102 -22.80 5.78 6.54
C SER A 102 -21.72 5.65 5.48
N PHE A 103 -21.66 4.54 4.74
CA PHE A 103 -20.74 4.34 3.62
C PHE A 103 -20.91 5.41 2.54
N LEU A 104 -22.15 5.69 2.11
CA LEU A 104 -22.41 6.74 1.12
C LEU A 104 -22.03 8.14 1.64
N ILE A 105 -22.34 8.43 2.89
CA ILE A 105 -22.01 9.72 3.52
C ILE A 105 -20.47 9.88 3.58
N THR A 106 -19.76 8.89 4.09
CA THR A 106 -18.29 8.95 4.20
C THR A 106 -17.62 9.07 2.84
N THR A 107 -18.11 8.36 1.84
CA THR A 107 -17.62 8.45 0.46
C THR A 107 -17.83 9.86 -0.10
N ALA A 108 -19.02 10.43 0.04
CA ALA A 108 -19.33 11.77 -0.42
C ALA A 108 -18.46 12.84 0.25
N PHE A 109 -18.32 12.79 1.58
CA PHE A 109 -17.45 13.72 2.32
C PHE A 109 -15.98 13.56 1.93
N SER A 110 -15.49 12.32 1.78
CA SER A 110 -14.11 12.07 1.38
C SER A 110 -13.78 12.63 0.01
N VAL A 111 -14.61 12.34 -0.99
CA VAL A 111 -14.41 12.85 -2.35
C VAL A 111 -14.52 14.37 -2.38
N THR A 112 -15.52 14.95 -1.71
CA THR A 112 -15.68 16.42 -1.65
C THR A 112 -14.47 17.09 -0.98
N THR A 113 -14.01 16.55 0.15
CA THR A 113 -12.85 17.09 0.88
C THR A 113 -11.59 17.02 0.02
N ALA A 114 -11.34 15.88 -0.64
CA ALA A 114 -10.22 15.73 -1.54
C ALA A 114 -10.30 16.68 -2.74
N THR A 115 -11.49 16.83 -3.34
CA THR A 115 -11.72 17.77 -4.45
C THR A 115 -11.41 19.21 -4.02
N ILE A 116 -11.90 19.64 -2.85
CA ILE A 116 -11.60 20.98 -2.32
C ILE A 116 -10.10 21.16 -2.12
N PHE A 117 -9.43 20.16 -1.53
CA PHE A 117 -7.96 20.21 -1.36
C PHE A 117 -7.25 20.42 -2.68
N PHE A 118 -7.54 19.61 -3.70
CA PHE A 118 -6.86 19.66 -4.97
C PHE A 118 -7.23 20.89 -5.84
N LEU A 119 -8.38 21.50 -5.59
CA LEU A 119 -8.73 22.79 -6.18
C LEU A 119 -7.92 23.96 -5.58
N LEU A 120 -7.58 23.86 -4.29
CA LEU A 120 -6.84 24.89 -3.56
C LEU A 120 -5.32 24.72 -3.67
N ALA A 121 -4.84 23.50 -3.79
CA ALA A 121 -3.42 23.17 -3.86
C ALA A 121 -2.98 23.02 -5.33
N PRO A 122 -2.21 23.96 -5.88
CA PRO A 122 -1.70 23.83 -7.24
C PRO A 122 -0.77 22.62 -7.33
N ILE A 123 -1.09 21.70 -8.25
CA ILE A 123 -0.28 20.51 -8.49
C ILE A 123 0.69 20.81 -9.62
N ALA A 124 1.97 20.69 -9.34
CA ALA A 124 3.03 20.71 -10.35
C ALA A 124 3.15 19.29 -10.97
N GLY A 125 2.25 18.96 -11.87
CA GLY A 125 2.28 17.68 -12.61
C GLY A 125 1.52 16.52 -11.93
N SER A 126 1.24 15.46 -12.69
CA SER A 126 0.59 14.25 -12.19
C SER A 126 1.61 13.39 -11.43
N GLN A 127 1.42 13.22 -10.12
CA GLN A 127 2.30 12.42 -9.27
C GLN A 127 2.08 10.92 -9.50
N SER A 128 3.15 10.13 -9.42
CA SER A 128 3.11 8.69 -9.68
C SER A 128 2.14 7.94 -8.76
N GLU A 129 2.08 8.31 -7.48
CA GLU A 129 1.17 7.71 -6.50
C GLU A 129 -0.31 7.97 -6.83
N LEU A 130 -0.63 9.14 -7.39
CA LEU A 130 -1.99 9.45 -7.86
C LEU A 130 -2.36 8.59 -9.08
N LEU A 131 -1.47 8.54 -10.08
CA LEU A 131 -1.73 7.79 -11.31
C LEU A 131 -1.82 6.28 -11.08
N ALA A 132 -1.03 5.73 -10.15
CA ALA A 132 -1.09 4.31 -9.79
C ALA A 132 -2.47 3.86 -9.29
N ARG A 133 -3.33 4.77 -8.82
CA ARG A 133 -4.68 4.47 -8.33
C ARG A 133 -5.78 4.65 -9.36
N THR A 134 -5.44 5.08 -10.57
CA THR A 134 -6.42 5.25 -11.66
C THR A 134 -6.67 3.99 -12.48
N SER A 135 -5.79 3.00 -12.35
CA SER A 135 -5.84 1.74 -13.11
C SER A 135 -5.84 0.55 -12.17
N PRO A 136 -7.02 0.00 -11.81
CA PRO A 136 -7.14 -1.16 -10.93
C PRO A 136 -6.45 -2.40 -11.49
N THR A 137 -5.84 -3.16 -10.58
CA THR A 137 -5.17 -4.42 -10.89
C THR A 137 -5.78 -5.59 -10.11
N ILE A 138 -5.49 -6.82 -10.52
CA ILE A 138 -5.90 -8.01 -9.78
C ILE A 138 -5.30 -8.03 -8.36
N TYR A 139 -4.12 -7.43 -8.17
CA TYR A 139 -3.46 -7.36 -6.87
C TYR A 139 -4.25 -6.50 -5.88
N ASP A 140 -4.90 -5.43 -6.32
CA ASP A 140 -5.74 -4.59 -5.48
C ASP A 140 -6.91 -5.40 -4.89
N VAL A 141 -7.51 -6.27 -5.71
CA VAL A 141 -8.59 -7.18 -5.28
C VAL A 141 -8.09 -8.14 -4.18
N PHE A 142 -6.92 -8.74 -4.36
CA PHE A 142 -6.34 -9.62 -3.35
C PHE A 142 -5.97 -8.87 -2.08
N ILE A 143 -5.39 -7.66 -2.19
CA ILE A 143 -5.09 -6.81 -1.04
C ILE A 143 -6.37 -6.49 -0.26
N ALA A 144 -7.45 -6.14 -0.94
CA ALA A 144 -8.74 -5.86 -0.32
C ALA A 144 -9.33 -7.10 0.39
N LEU A 145 -9.27 -8.27 -0.26
CA LEU A 145 -9.78 -9.53 0.29
C LEU A 145 -8.97 -9.97 1.53
N PHE A 146 -7.65 -10.10 1.40
CA PHE A 146 -6.80 -10.56 2.50
C PHE A 146 -6.70 -9.51 3.62
N GLY A 147 -6.65 -8.21 3.27
CA GLY A 147 -6.71 -7.12 4.24
C GLY A 147 -8.03 -7.13 5.02
N GLY A 148 -9.15 -7.38 4.34
CA GLY A 148 -10.46 -7.53 4.95
C GLY A 148 -10.54 -8.75 5.88
N LEU A 149 -10.01 -9.90 5.48
CA LEU A 149 -9.93 -11.10 6.32
C LEU A 149 -9.08 -10.87 7.57
N ALA A 150 -7.89 -10.29 7.41
CA ALA A 150 -7.03 -9.93 8.53
C ALA A 150 -7.73 -8.95 9.48
N GLY A 151 -8.46 -7.96 8.93
CA GLY A 151 -9.24 -7.00 9.70
C GLY A 151 -10.32 -7.66 10.55
N VAL A 152 -11.06 -8.62 10.00
CA VAL A 152 -12.09 -9.36 10.75
C VAL A 152 -11.47 -10.21 11.86
N VAL A 153 -10.39 -10.93 11.57
CA VAL A 153 -9.70 -11.74 12.58
C VAL A 153 -9.24 -10.86 13.74
N ALA A 154 -8.55 -9.75 13.44
CA ALA A 154 -8.03 -8.85 14.46
C ALA A 154 -9.12 -8.18 15.30
N LEU A 155 -10.27 -7.84 14.72
CA LEU A 155 -11.41 -7.29 15.46
C LEU A 155 -12.15 -8.36 16.29
N SER A 156 -12.03 -9.64 15.94
CA SER A 156 -12.77 -10.73 16.55
C SER A 156 -11.99 -11.49 17.61
N THR A 157 -10.69 -11.24 17.75
CA THR A 157 -9.81 -11.89 18.72
C THR A 157 -9.53 -11.03 19.95
N LYS A 158 -9.11 -11.67 21.06
CA LYS A 158 -8.80 -11.00 22.33
C LYS A 158 -7.54 -10.12 22.25
N GLU A 159 -6.60 -10.53 21.44
CA GLU A 159 -5.33 -9.84 21.30
C GLU A 159 -5.47 -8.62 20.37
N LYS A 160 -5.68 -7.46 20.97
CA LYS A 160 -5.80 -6.16 20.27
C LYS A 160 -4.43 -5.57 19.84
N GLY A 161 -3.31 -6.25 20.14
CA GLY A 161 -2.02 -5.58 20.27
C GLY A 161 -1.22 -5.42 18.98
N ASN A 162 -1.21 -6.38 18.08
CA ASN A 162 -0.19 -6.44 17.04
C ASN A 162 -0.68 -6.23 15.60
N VAL A 163 -1.98 -6.25 15.37
CA VAL A 163 -2.53 -6.00 14.05
C VAL A 163 -3.38 -4.74 14.13
N ILE A 164 -2.91 -3.67 13.52
CA ILE A 164 -3.73 -2.50 13.28
C ILE A 164 -4.55 -2.83 12.04
N PRO A 165 -5.76 -3.41 12.20
CA PRO A 165 -6.57 -3.92 11.08
C PRO A 165 -6.96 -2.80 10.13
N GLY A 166 -7.00 -1.58 10.65
CA GLY A 166 -7.25 -0.38 9.87
C GLY A 166 -6.20 -0.14 8.77
N VAL A 167 -4.94 -0.53 8.98
CA VAL A 167 -3.86 -0.25 8.01
C VAL A 167 -4.12 -0.97 6.69
N ALA A 168 -4.29 -2.28 6.74
CA ALA A 168 -4.47 -3.08 5.52
C ALA A 168 -5.74 -2.71 4.75
N ILE A 169 -6.83 -2.40 5.47
CA ILE A 169 -8.10 -1.97 4.86
C ILE A 169 -8.00 -0.52 4.35
N ALA A 170 -7.42 0.37 5.15
CA ALA A 170 -7.31 1.79 4.78
C ALA A 170 -6.39 2.02 3.58
N THR A 171 -5.34 1.18 3.40
CA THR A 171 -4.46 1.24 2.22
C THR A 171 -5.21 1.01 0.91
N ALA A 172 -6.25 0.19 0.95
CA ALA A 172 -7.07 -0.12 -0.22
C ALA A 172 -8.17 0.93 -0.49
N LEU A 173 -8.54 1.76 0.48
CA LEU A 173 -9.73 2.62 0.40
C LEU A 173 -9.42 4.11 0.24
N MET A 174 -8.50 4.63 1.05
CA MET A 174 -8.30 6.07 1.18
C MET A 174 -7.62 6.70 -0.04
N PRO A 175 -6.51 6.16 -0.57
CA PRO A 175 -5.85 6.73 -1.74
C PRO A 175 -6.75 6.80 -2.97
N PRO A 176 -7.56 5.75 -3.31
CA PRO A 176 -8.49 5.84 -4.42
C PRO A 176 -9.54 6.95 -4.26
N LEU A 177 -10.04 7.19 -3.03
CA LEU A 177 -10.98 8.29 -2.79
C LEU A 177 -10.33 9.67 -3.00
N CYS A 178 -9.09 9.84 -2.52
CA CYS A 178 -8.33 11.08 -2.75
C CYS A 178 -8.04 11.28 -4.24
N THR A 179 -7.65 10.22 -4.96
CA THR A 179 -7.42 10.26 -6.41
C THR A 179 -8.70 10.53 -7.19
N ALA A 180 -9.85 10.01 -6.74
CA ALA A 180 -11.15 10.38 -7.33
C ALA A 180 -11.44 11.88 -7.14
N GLY A 181 -11.18 12.43 -5.96
CA GLY A 181 -11.25 13.88 -5.72
C GLY A 181 -10.33 14.70 -6.62
N TYR A 182 -9.10 14.21 -6.84
CA TYR A 182 -8.17 14.79 -7.81
C TYR A 182 -8.71 14.77 -9.23
N GLY A 183 -9.30 13.65 -9.67
CA GLY A 183 -9.92 13.53 -10.98
C GLY A 183 -11.03 14.56 -11.20
N LEU A 184 -11.85 14.83 -10.18
CA LEU A 184 -12.87 15.89 -10.25
C LEU A 184 -12.24 17.30 -10.28
N ALA A 185 -11.24 17.56 -9.43
CA ALA A 185 -10.58 18.86 -9.35
C ALA A 185 -9.83 19.21 -10.64
N SER A 186 -9.22 18.22 -11.30
CA SER A 186 -8.51 18.39 -12.58
C SER A 186 -9.42 18.35 -13.81
N GLY A 187 -10.73 18.09 -13.65
CA GLY A 187 -11.67 17.91 -14.74
C GLY A 187 -11.47 16.62 -15.56
N ASN A 188 -10.67 15.69 -15.07
CA ASN A 188 -10.36 14.43 -15.75
C ASN A 188 -11.28 13.30 -15.26
N LEU A 189 -12.38 13.07 -16.00
CA LEU A 189 -13.37 12.02 -15.68
C LEU A 189 -12.79 10.61 -15.72
N ILE A 190 -11.75 10.35 -16.53
CA ILE A 190 -11.11 9.03 -16.60
C ILE A 190 -10.41 8.72 -15.27
N TYR A 191 -9.69 9.68 -14.70
CA TYR A 191 -9.06 9.53 -13.39
C TYR A 191 -10.09 9.36 -12.27
N PHE A 192 -11.17 10.15 -12.31
CA PHE A 192 -12.27 10.00 -11.37
C PHE A 192 -12.88 8.60 -11.42
N LEU A 193 -13.29 8.16 -12.62
CA LEU A 193 -13.96 6.87 -12.80
C LEU A 193 -13.05 5.69 -12.44
N GLY A 194 -11.78 5.73 -12.86
CA GLY A 194 -10.81 4.70 -12.56
C GLY A 194 -10.55 4.54 -11.05
N ALA A 195 -10.30 5.65 -10.37
CA ALA A 195 -10.08 5.64 -8.92
C ALA A 195 -11.35 5.29 -8.13
N PHE A 196 -12.49 5.81 -8.52
CA PHE A 196 -13.77 5.49 -7.87
C PHE A 196 -14.15 4.01 -8.08
N TYR A 197 -13.86 3.47 -9.24
CA TYR A 197 -14.01 2.07 -9.56
C TYR A 197 -13.14 1.17 -8.67
N LEU A 198 -11.85 1.52 -8.49
CA LEU A 198 -10.94 0.82 -7.58
C LEU A 198 -11.48 0.85 -6.14
N TYR A 199 -11.92 2.01 -5.66
CA TYR A 199 -12.54 2.14 -4.34
C TYR A 199 -13.76 1.25 -4.18
N PHE A 200 -14.64 1.21 -5.18
CA PHE A 200 -15.87 0.40 -5.15
C PHE A 200 -15.55 -1.10 -5.07
N ILE A 201 -14.67 -1.60 -5.93
CA ILE A 201 -14.24 -3.02 -5.91
C ILE A 201 -13.65 -3.38 -4.55
N ASN A 202 -12.71 -2.58 -4.06
CA ASN A 202 -12.07 -2.84 -2.77
C ASN A 202 -13.10 -2.86 -1.64
N SER A 203 -14.06 -1.95 -1.62
CA SER A 203 -15.14 -1.92 -0.63
C SER A 203 -16.00 -3.19 -0.66
N VAL A 204 -16.33 -3.69 -1.84
CA VAL A 204 -17.10 -4.93 -2.02
C VAL A 204 -16.31 -6.14 -1.53
N PHE A 205 -15.03 -6.25 -1.89
CA PHE A 205 -14.20 -7.39 -1.47
C PHE A 205 -13.87 -7.38 0.02
N ILE A 206 -13.70 -6.22 0.64
CA ILE A 206 -13.57 -6.09 2.10
C ILE A 206 -14.88 -6.51 2.80
N SER A 207 -16.03 -6.09 2.27
CA SER A 207 -17.33 -6.51 2.81
C SER A 207 -17.54 -8.02 2.66
N LEU A 208 -17.14 -8.61 1.54
CA LEU A 208 -17.15 -10.06 1.31
C LEU A 208 -16.23 -10.79 2.29
N ALA A 209 -15.00 -10.30 2.47
CA ALA A 209 -14.06 -10.83 3.44
C ALA A 209 -14.62 -10.81 4.86
N THR A 210 -15.28 -9.70 5.24
CA THR A 210 -15.98 -9.58 6.53
C THR A 210 -17.09 -10.61 6.66
N PHE A 211 -17.91 -10.77 5.65
CA PHE A 211 -18.97 -11.78 5.62
C PHE A 211 -18.41 -13.19 5.80
N ILE A 212 -17.37 -13.54 5.05
CA ILE A 212 -16.70 -14.85 5.14
C ILE A 212 -16.15 -15.06 6.56
N GLY A 213 -15.44 -14.08 7.11
CA GLY A 213 -14.85 -14.17 8.46
C GLY A 213 -15.92 -14.37 9.54
N VAL A 214 -17.01 -13.61 9.50
CA VAL A 214 -18.15 -13.74 10.41
C VAL A 214 -18.78 -15.15 10.32
N ARG A 215 -18.83 -15.71 9.11
CA ARG A 215 -19.35 -17.07 8.88
C ARG A 215 -18.43 -18.15 9.39
N VAL A 216 -17.14 -18.04 9.13
CA VAL A 216 -16.11 -18.99 9.59
C VAL A 216 -16.02 -18.98 11.12
N MET A 217 -16.16 -17.83 11.74
CA MET A 217 -16.17 -17.69 13.21
C MET A 217 -17.50 -18.07 13.85
N HIS A 218 -18.52 -18.47 13.08
CA HIS A 218 -19.83 -18.91 13.57
C HIS A 218 -20.52 -17.88 14.49
N PHE A 219 -20.54 -16.62 14.11
CA PHE A 219 -21.30 -15.60 14.85
C PHE A 219 -22.80 -15.90 14.81
N GLN A 220 -23.48 -15.66 15.94
CA GLN A 220 -24.92 -15.91 16.05
C GLN A 220 -25.71 -14.98 15.16
N ARG A 221 -26.64 -15.56 14.40
CA ARG A 221 -27.55 -14.78 13.55
C ARG A 221 -28.61 -14.13 14.40
N LYS A 222 -29.10 -13.00 13.95
CA LYS A 222 -30.27 -12.36 14.56
C LYS A 222 -31.49 -13.24 14.39
N GLU A 223 -32.10 -13.63 15.50
CA GLU A 223 -33.34 -14.38 15.51
C GLU A 223 -34.53 -13.42 15.35
N PHE A 224 -35.48 -13.81 14.54
CA PHE A 224 -36.72 -13.07 14.34
C PHE A 224 -37.86 -13.81 14.98
N VAL A 225 -38.70 -13.09 15.74
CA VAL A 225 -39.94 -13.65 16.34
C VAL A 225 -40.94 -14.01 15.23
N ASP A 226 -40.97 -13.21 14.15
CA ASP A 226 -41.83 -13.44 12.98
C ASP A 226 -41.01 -14.03 11.82
N LYS A 227 -41.28 -15.29 11.46
CA LYS A 227 -40.68 -16.02 10.36
C LYS A 227 -40.94 -15.41 8.98
N ASN A 228 -42.06 -14.69 8.79
CA ASN A 228 -42.34 -14.01 7.53
C ASN A 228 -41.48 -12.78 7.38
N ARG A 229 -41.25 -12.04 8.45
CA ARG A 229 -40.31 -10.90 8.47
C ARG A 229 -38.89 -11.35 8.22
N GLU A 230 -38.47 -12.49 8.78
CA GLU A 230 -37.15 -13.08 8.50
C GLU A 230 -36.96 -13.35 7.00
N LYS A 231 -37.92 -14.01 6.34
CA LYS A 231 -37.89 -14.31 4.91
C LYS A 231 -37.78 -13.02 4.06
N THR A 232 -38.55 -12.00 4.43
CA THR A 232 -38.53 -10.71 3.73
C THR A 232 -37.20 -10.00 3.90
N VAL A 233 -36.67 -9.93 5.10
CA VAL A 233 -35.34 -9.34 5.39
C VAL A 233 -34.24 -10.06 4.62
N ARG A 234 -34.25 -11.40 4.66
CA ARG A 234 -33.28 -12.21 3.92
C ARG A 234 -33.34 -11.96 2.41
N LYS A 235 -34.54 -11.81 1.86
CA LYS A 235 -34.73 -11.47 0.43
C LYS A 235 -34.09 -10.12 0.08
N TYR A 236 -34.31 -9.08 0.89
CA TYR A 236 -33.71 -7.75 0.65
C TYR A 236 -32.17 -7.77 0.81
N ILE A 237 -31.65 -8.48 1.81
CA ILE A 237 -30.21 -8.64 1.98
C ILE A 237 -29.59 -9.32 0.74
N ILE A 238 -30.19 -10.43 0.28
CA ILE A 238 -29.71 -11.14 -0.92
C ILE A 238 -29.79 -10.23 -2.14
N LEU A 239 -30.87 -9.48 -2.30
CA LEU A 239 -31.02 -8.55 -3.44
C LEU A 239 -29.89 -7.49 -3.44
N ILE A 240 -29.60 -6.88 -2.28
CA ILE A 240 -28.54 -5.87 -2.16
C ILE A 240 -27.17 -6.50 -2.45
N VAL A 241 -26.91 -7.70 -1.90
CA VAL A 241 -25.65 -8.43 -2.15
C VAL A 241 -25.49 -8.74 -3.64
N ILE A 242 -26.52 -9.24 -4.32
CA ILE A 242 -26.46 -9.51 -5.75
C ILE A 242 -26.23 -8.22 -6.52
N LEU A 243 -26.96 -7.15 -6.21
CA LEU A 243 -26.80 -5.85 -6.87
C LEU A 243 -25.40 -5.26 -6.75
N THR A 244 -24.72 -5.48 -5.63
CA THR A 244 -23.34 -4.98 -5.42
C THR A 244 -22.27 -5.94 -5.91
N MET A 245 -22.46 -7.24 -5.70
CA MET A 245 -21.45 -8.25 -6.07
C MET A 245 -21.40 -8.53 -7.58
N CYS A 246 -22.54 -8.58 -8.27
CA CYS A 246 -22.54 -8.90 -9.70
C CYS A 246 -21.71 -7.91 -10.53
N PRO A 247 -21.88 -6.57 -10.39
CA PRO A 247 -21.01 -5.61 -11.05
C PRO A 247 -19.53 -5.77 -10.66
N ALA A 248 -19.24 -5.94 -9.37
CA ALA A 248 -17.88 -6.07 -8.90
C ALA A 248 -17.17 -7.32 -9.46
N VAL A 249 -17.87 -8.47 -9.50
CA VAL A 249 -17.35 -9.70 -10.09
C VAL A 249 -17.14 -9.55 -11.60
N TYR A 250 -18.11 -8.98 -12.31
CA TYR A 250 -18.00 -8.72 -13.74
C TYR A 250 -16.79 -7.85 -14.06
N LEU A 251 -16.62 -6.76 -13.34
CA LEU A 251 -15.53 -5.82 -13.51
C LEU A 251 -14.17 -6.46 -13.14
N THR A 252 -14.12 -7.23 -12.05
CA THR A 252 -12.92 -7.98 -11.65
C THR A 252 -12.51 -9.00 -12.72
N PHE A 253 -13.47 -9.65 -13.35
CA PHE A 253 -13.19 -10.59 -14.46
C PHE A 253 -12.58 -9.89 -15.67
N GLY A 254 -12.99 -8.64 -15.94
CA GLY A 254 -12.34 -7.76 -16.93
C GLY A 254 -10.88 -7.49 -16.59
N ILE A 255 -10.59 -7.12 -15.34
CA ILE A 255 -9.22 -6.88 -14.85
C ILE A 255 -8.36 -8.16 -14.99
N ILE A 256 -8.90 -9.31 -14.59
CA ILE A 256 -8.20 -10.60 -14.73
C ILE A 256 -7.81 -10.86 -16.18
N LYS A 257 -8.76 -10.71 -17.11
CA LYS A 257 -8.48 -10.88 -18.53
C LYS A 257 -7.42 -9.92 -19.07
N SER A 258 -7.51 -8.65 -18.70
CA SER A 258 -6.50 -7.63 -19.05
C SER A 258 -5.12 -8.01 -18.52
N THR A 259 -5.02 -8.39 -17.26
CA THR A 259 -3.75 -8.77 -16.62
C THR A 259 -3.10 -9.99 -17.30
N PHE A 260 -3.88 -11.02 -17.58
CA PHE A 260 -3.37 -12.19 -18.30
C PHE A 260 -2.95 -11.88 -19.73
N TYR A 261 -3.70 -11.03 -20.42
CA TYR A 261 -3.35 -10.57 -21.76
C TYR A 261 -2.04 -9.78 -21.76
N GLU A 262 -1.88 -8.83 -20.82
CA GLU A 262 -0.65 -8.04 -20.66
C GLU A 262 0.55 -8.92 -20.31
N ALA A 263 0.36 -9.90 -19.42
CA ALA A 263 1.41 -10.86 -19.08
C ALA A 263 1.83 -11.70 -20.28
N ALA A 264 0.87 -12.20 -21.06
CA ALA A 264 1.12 -12.95 -22.29
C ALA A 264 1.84 -12.09 -23.34
N ALA A 265 1.40 -10.84 -23.53
CA ALA A 265 2.01 -9.89 -24.45
C ALA A 265 3.45 -9.55 -24.05
N ASN A 266 3.69 -9.30 -22.75
CA ASN A 266 5.04 -9.05 -22.25
C ASN A 266 5.97 -10.26 -22.44
N ARG A 267 5.46 -11.46 -22.21
CA ARG A 267 6.19 -12.70 -22.46
C ARG A 267 6.53 -12.86 -23.94
N PHE A 268 5.55 -12.63 -24.81
CA PHE A 268 5.75 -12.65 -26.26
C PHE A 268 6.81 -11.65 -26.72
N ILE A 269 6.75 -10.40 -26.23
CA ILE A 269 7.73 -9.37 -26.57
C ILE A 269 9.13 -9.80 -26.18
N ASN A 270 9.32 -10.30 -24.95
CA ASN A 270 10.61 -10.69 -24.44
C ASN A 270 11.21 -11.93 -25.14
N GLU A 271 10.37 -12.90 -25.56
CA GLU A 271 10.82 -14.15 -26.14
C GLU A 271 10.92 -14.10 -27.69
N GLN A 272 10.09 -13.28 -28.35
CA GLN A 272 9.97 -13.30 -29.83
C GLN A 272 10.46 -12.02 -30.51
N LEU A 273 10.64 -10.91 -29.79
CA LEU A 273 11.08 -9.64 -30.36
C LEU A 273 12.48 -9.24 -29.89
N GLY A 274 13.22 -10.16 -29.28
CA GLY A 274 14.65 -10.01 -28.97
C GLY A 274 15.50 -10.39 -30.18
N PHE A 275 15.64 -9.49 -31.16
CA PHE A 275 16.49 -9.73 -32.33
C PHE A 275 17.95 -9.34 -32.08
N GLU A 276 18.90 -9.94 -32.78
CA GLU A 276 20.33 -9.61 -32.67
C GLU A 276 20.57 -8.12 -32.98
N ASN A 277 21.35 -7.47 -32.15
CA ASN A 277 21.67 -6.01 -32.25
C ASN A 277 20.45 -5.06 -32.21
N THR A 278 19.32 -5.51 -31.65
CA THR A 278 18.13 -4.68 -31.47
C THR A 278 17.70 -4.70 -30.01
N GLN A 279 17.19 -3.57 -29.53
CA GLN A 279 16.62 -3.45 -28.19
C GLN A 279 15.19 -2.87 -28.26
N VAL A 280 14.32 -3.37 -27.38
CA VAL A 280 13.00 -2.81 -27.19
C VAL A 280 13.14 -1.53 -26.38
N LEU A 281 12.92 -0.38 -27.00
CA LEU A 281 12.96 0.92 -26.35
C LEU A 281 11.69 1.17 -25.55
N ASP A 282 10.54 0.93 -26.17
CA ASP A 282 9.22 1.13 -25.57
C ASP A 282 8.25 0.05 -26.00
N LYS A 283 7.28 -0.24 -25.13
CA LYS A 283 6.22 -1.19 -25.39
C LYS A 283 4.91 -0.70 -24.80
N LYS A 284 3.86 -0.72 -25.61
CA LYS A 284 2.50 -0.38 -25.18
C LYS A 284 1.55 -1.53 -25.53
N VAL A 285 0.92 -2.08 -24.50
CA VAL A 285 -0.03 -3.18 -24.62
C VAL A 285 -1.42 -2.65 -24.32
N SER A 286 -2.38 -2.86 -25.22
CA SER A 286 -3.78 -2.47 -25.02
C SER A 286 -4.68 -3.69 -25.16
N TYR A 287 -5.29 -4.12 -24.06
CA TYR A 287 -6.28 -5.19 -24.05
C TYR A 287 -7.57 -4.78 -24.75
N GLU A 288 -8.01 -3.54 -24.59
CA GLU A 288 -9.27 -3.03 -25.18
C GLU A 288 -9.21 -3.02 -26.71
N HIS A 289 -8.10 -2.56 -27.28
CA HIS A 289 -7.90 -2.47 -28.73
C HIS A 289 -7.27 -3.73 -29.32
N LYS A 290 -6.95 -4.73 -28.48
CA LYS A 290 -6.22 -5.94 -28.91
C LYS A 290 -4.94 -5.59 -29.69
N GLU A 291 -4.16 -4.65 -29.18
CA GLU A 291 -2.98 -4.11 -29.85
C GLU A 291 -1.74 -4.23 -28.96
N VAL A 292 -0.66 -4.67 -29.57
CA VAL A 292 0.68 -4.66 -28.98
C VAL A 292 1.56 -3.81 -29.86
N ARG A 293 2.00 -2.67 -29.34
CA ARG A 293 2.91 -1.76 -30.01
C ARG A 293 4.29 -1.85 -29.38
N VAL A 294 5.31 -2.03 -30.20
CA VAL A 294 6.69 -2.14 -29.76
C VAL A 294 7.56 -1.23 -30.59
N VAL A 295 8.43 -0.47 -29.96
CA VAL A 295 9.43 0.37 -30.60
C VAL A 295 10.78 -0.30 -30.46
N LEU A 296 11.41 -0.64 -31.60
CA LEU A 296 12.73 -1.27 -31.68
C LEU A 296 13.77 -0.22 -32.06
N ILE A 297 14.93 -0.28 -31.41
CA ILE A 297 16.14 0.49 -31.77
C ILE A 297 17.28 -0.47 -32.03
N GLY A 298 18.12 -0.14 -33.00
CA GLY A 298 19.28 -0.94 -33.40
C GLY A 298 19.29 -1.24 -34.89
N SER A 299 19.74 -2.42 -35.25
CA SER A 299 19.76 -2.87 -36.65
C SER A 299 18.35 -3.04 -37.20
N GLU A 300 18.16 -2.75 -38.49
CA GLU A 300 16.87 -2.94 -39.13
C GLU A 300 16.50 -4.43 -39.14
N VAL A 301 15.29 -4.73 -38.61
CA VAL A 301 14.75 -6.10 -38.58
C VAL A 301 13.98 -6.37 -39.85
N PRO A 302 14.32 -7.42 -40.64
CA PRO A 302 13.62 -7.74 -41.84
C PRO A 302 12.12 -8.02 -41.60
N ASP A 303 11.26 -7.59 -42.53
CA ASP A 303 9.81 -7.84 -42.45
C ASP A 303 9.45 -9.32 -42.35
N ALA A 304 10.28 -10.19 -42.93
CA ALA A 304 10.15 -11.64 -42.82
C ALA A 304 10.23 -12.10 -41.36
N SER A 305 11.19 -11.55 -40.56
CA SER A 305 11.35 -11.89 -39.17
C SER A 305 10.18 -11.38 -38.31
N ILE A 306 9.66 -10.19 -38.61
CA ILE A 306 8.47 -9.64 -37.94
C ILE A 306 7.22 -10.49 -38.29
N SER A 307 7.11 -10.98 -39.56
CA SER A 307 6.03 -11.84 -39.97
C SER A 307 6.08 -13.21 -39.27
N ILE A 308 7.25 -13.77 -39.07
CA ILE A 308 7.45 -14.99 -38.27
C ILE A 308 7.03 -14.75 -36.81
N ALA A 309 7.48 -13.67 -36.19
CA ALA A 309 7.05 -13.32 -34.83
C ALA A 309 5.51 -13.16 -34.77
N ARG A 310 4.90 -12.49 -35.76
CA ARG A 310 3.43 -12.33 -35.85
C ARG A 310 2.70 -13.68 -35.92
N SER A 311 3.22 -14.65 -36.65
CA SER A 311 2.61 -15.98 -36.72
C SER A 311 2.58 -16.73 -35.40
N LYS A 312 3.56 -16.45 -34.50
CA LYS A 312 3.67 -17.06 -33.17
C LYS A 312 2.75 -16.46 -32.11
N LEU A 313 2.03 -15.37 -32.39
CA LEU A 313 1.06 -14.78 -31.47
C LEU A 313 0.04 -15.80 -30.93
N LYS A 314 -0.36 -16.78 -31.78
CA LYS A 314 -1.28 -17.87 -31.39
C LYS A 314 -0.74 -18.74 -30.25
N GLU A 315 0.56 -18.99 -30.20
CA GLU A 315 1.20 -19.80 -29.15
C GLU A 315 1.10 -19.13 -27.76
N TYR A 316 0.99 -17.79 -27.76
CA TYR A 316 0.84 -16.98 -26.55
C TYR A 316 -0.61 -16.62 -26.23
N LYS A 317 -1.60 -17.22 -26.90
CA LYS A 317 -3.04 -16.89 -26.74
C LYS A 317 -3.38 -15.43 -27.09
N LEU A 318 -2.66 -14.87 -28.07
CA LEU A 318 -2.82 -13.51 -28.59
C LEU A 318 -3.35 -13.51 -30.04
N GLU A 319 -4.26 -14.43 -30.37
CA GLU A 319 -4.72 -14.68 -31.75
C GLU A 319 -5.31 -13.45 -32.44
N ASP A 320 -6.08 -12.64 -31.67
CA ASP A 320 -6.77 -11.46 -32.20
C ASP A 320 -5.94 -10.17 -32.02
N THR A 321 -4.64 -10.31 -31.75
CA THR A 321 -3.81 -9.16 -31.41
C THR A 321 -3.11 -8.58 -32.61
N LYS A 322 -3.27 -7.27 -32.83
CA LYS A 322 -2.54 -6.50 -33.83
C LYS A 322 -1.18 -6.15 -33.33
N LEU A 323 -0.13 -6.76 -33.90
CA LEU A 323 1.25 -6.40 -33.58
C LEU A 323 1.70 -5.24 -34.48
N ILE A 324 2.07 -4.13 -33.84
CA ILE A 324 2.66 -2.95 -34.49
C ILE A 324 4.11 -2.83 -34.02
N VAL A 325 5.03 -3.05 -34.93
CA VAL A 325 6.47 -2.90 -34.68
C VAL A 325 6.91 -1.61 -35.39
N LEU A 326 7.42 -0.67 -34.61
CA LEU A 326 7.98 0.58 -35.09
C LEU A 326 9.50 0.46 -35.00
N GLN A 327 10.19 0.68 -36.13
CA GLN A 327 11.65 0.64 -36.17
C GLN A 327 12.17 2.06 -36.34
N GLY A 328 13.18 2.42 -35.56
CA GLY A 328 13.82 3.74 -35.64
C GLY A 328 14.61 3.92 -36.93
N MET A 329 14.21 4.90 -37.72
CA MET A 329 15.00 5.61 -38.72
C MET A 329 15.48 4.86 -39.97
N ASN A 330 14.57 4.55 -40.87
CA ASN A 330 14.75 4.83 -42.32
C ASN A 330 13.51 4.43 -43.11
N ASN A 331 12.49 5.28 -43.13
CA ASN A 331 11.56 5.27 -44.26
C ASN A 331 10.67 6.52 -44.30
N GLU A 332 10.62 7.15 -45.43
CA GLU A 332 10.04 8.45 -45.78
C GLU A 332 8.49 8.54 -45.72
N ALA A 333 7.79 7.55 -45.19
CA ALA A 333 6.32 7.49 -45.29
C ALA A 333 5.56 7.55 -43.95
N VAL A 334 6.22 7.68 -42.80
CA VAL A 334 5.54 7.82 -41.52
C VAL A 334 5.83 9.22 -41.00
N ASP A 335 4.77 9.94 -40.64
CA ASP A 335 4.93 11.26 -39.99
C ASP A 335 5.77 11.12 -38.71
N VAL A 336 7.09 11.21 -38.92
CA VAL A 336 8.13 11.07 -37.89
C VAL A 336 7.94 12.12 -36.80
N SER A 337 7.29 13.25 -37.10
CA SER A 337 7.04 14.30 -36.12
C SER A 337 6.04 13.91 -35.06
N SER A 338 4.99 13.17 -35.41
CA SER A 338 3.96 12.69 -34.49
C SER A 338 4.45 11.52 -33.63
N ILE A 339 5.24 10.61 -34.23
CA ILE A 339 5.87 9.51 -33.48
C ILE A 339 6.96 10.03 -32.57
N ARG A 340 7.79 10.97 -33.06
CA ARG A 340 8.83 11.61 -32.27
C ARG A 340 8.23 12.39 -31.10
N ALA A 341 7.11 13.09 -31.30
CA ALA A 341 6.40 13.79 -30.24
C ALA A 341 5.85 12.82 -29.18
N MET A 342 5.19 11.72 -29.59
CA MET A 342 4.69 10.69 -28.64
C MET A 342 5.80 9.98 -27.88
N VAL A 343 6.84 9.53 -28.59
CA VAL A 343 7.98 8.82 -27.96
C VAL A 343 8.77 9.76 -27.06
N MET A 344 8.94 11.01 -27.48
CA MET A 344 9.58 12.03 -26.65
C MET A 344 8.75 12.38 -25.43
N GLU A 345 7.45 12.52 -25.54
CA GLU A 345 6.57 12.85 -24.40
C GLU A 345 6.58 11.74 -23.34
N ASP A 346 6.44 10.46 -23.76
CA ASP A 346 6.49 9.31 -22.84
C ASP A 346 7.93 9.08 -22.31
N PHE A 347 8.96 9.33 -23.11
CA PHE A 347 10.37 9.25 -22.70
C PHE A 347 10.72 10.35 -21.69
N TYR A 348 10.29 11.59 -21.94
CA TYR A 348 10.49 12.70 -20.99
C TYR A 348 9.76 12.41 -19.68
N LYS A 349 8.51 11.98 -19.72
CA LYS A 349 7.73 11.60 -18.52
C LYS A 349 8.39 10.49 -17.70
N ASN A 350 8.77 9.38 -18.34
CA ASN A 350 9.44 8.28 -17.67
C ASN A 350 10.85 8.62 -17.19
N SER A 351 11.59 9.42 -17.96
CA SER A 351 12.92 9.87 -17.60
C SER A 351 12.89 10.86 -16.42
N GLU A 352 11.94 11.80 -16.42
CA GLU A 352 11.75 12.76 -15.34
C GLU A 352 11.32 12.06 -14.04
N GLN A 353 10.45 11.07 -14.13
CA GLN A 353 10.01 10.26 -12.99
C GLN A 353 11.18 9.46 -12.39
N ARG A 354 11.99 8.80 -13.21
CA ARG A 354 13.18 8.07 -12.76
C ARG A 354 14.24 9.01 -12.17
N LEU A 355 14.43 10.19 -12.76
CA LEU A 355 15.33 11.22 -12.24
C LEU A 355 14.87 11.75 -10.88
N GLN A 356 13.57 11.95 -10.68
CA GLN A 356 13.00 12.33 -9.38
C GLN A 356 13.17 11.25 -8.33
N GLU A 357 12.87 9.99 -8.66
CA GLU A 357 13.08 8.85 -7.76
C GLU A 357 14.55 8.72 -7.34
N GLN A 358 15.47 8.87 -8.30
CA GLN A 358 16.90 8.86 -8.03
C GLN A 358 17.33 10.05 -7.16
N LYS A 359 16.83 11.27 -7.44
CA LYS A 359 17.11 12.46 -6.61
C LYS A 359 16.64 12.28 -5.18
N VAL A 360 15.42 11.79 -4.96
CA VAL A 360 14.90 11.50 -3.62
C VAL A 360 15.78 10.49 -2.90
N LYS A 361 16.18 9.42 -3.59
CA LYS A 361 17.06 8.39 -3.03
C LYS A 361 18.46 8.91 -2.71
N ILE A 362 19.03 9.76 -3.58
CA ILE A 362 20.31 10.43 -3.36
C ILE A 362 20.21 11.34 -2.14
N THR A 363 19.19 12.21 -2.06
CA THR A 363 19.00 13.11 -0.90
C THR A 363 18.84 12.35 0.40
N GLN A 364 18.11 11.24 0.39
CA GLN A 364 17.94 10.37 1.56
C GLN A 364 19.28 9.73 1.97
N LEU A 365 20.05 9.22 1.00
CA LEU A 365 21.38 8.66 1.25
C LEU A 365 22.38 9.72 1.73
N GLU A 366 22.35 10.92 1.15
CA GLU A 366 23.19 12.05 1.56
C GLU A 366 22.87 12.48 3.00
N THR A 367 21.58 12.58 3.36
CA THR A 367 21.16 12.92 4.72
C THR A 367 21.65 11.86 5.73
N THR A 368 21.51 10.59 5.37
CA THR A 368 21.99 9.50 6.21
C THR A 368 23.52 9.51 6.33
N LEU A 369 24.22 9.73 5.23
CA LEU A 369 25.67 9.83 5.20
C LEU A 369 26.17 11.04 6.03
N GLN A 370 25.48 12.17 5.94
CA GLN A 370 25.80 13.38 6.68
C GLN A 370 25.63 13.18 8.19
N GLN A 371 24.59 12.44 8.60
CA GLN A 371 24.43 12.03 10.01
C GLN A 371 25.63 11.19 10.49
N TYR A 372 26.06 10.20 9.72
CA TYR A 372 27.23 9.40 10.10
C TYR A 372 28.52 10.23 10.15
N LYS A 373 28.75 11.08 9.14
CA LYS A 373 29.94 11.95 9.09
C LYS A 373 29.99 12.95 10.23
N SER A 374 28.84 13.48 10.66
CA SER A 374 28.82 14.46 11.75
C SER A 374 29.36 13.90 13.07
N TYR A 375 29.15 12.62 13.38
CA TYR A 375 29.72 11.97 14.55
C TYR A 375 31.23 11.70 14.43
N ASP A 376 31.71 11.38 13.23
CA ASP A 376 33.15 11.21 12.98
C ASP A 376 33.91 12.54 13.11
N GLU A 377 33.38 13.62 12.49
CA GLU A 377 33.95 14.95 12.62
C GLU A 377 33.90 15.46 14.08
N MET A 378 32.79 15.23 14.78
CA MET A 378 32.65 15.59 16.18
C MET A 378 33.65 14.86 17.05
N SER A 379 33.90 13.58 16.82
CA SER A 379 34.93 12.81 17.52
C SER A 379 36.32 13.43 17.33
N ARG A 380 36.66 13.82 16.09
CA ARG A 380 37.97 14.46 15.79
C ARG A 380 38.10 15.84 16.43
N THR A 381 37.05 16.63 16.45
CA THR A 381 37.05 18.00 17.02
C THR A 381 37.18 17.99 18.54
N LEU A 382 36.62 16.97 19.20
CA LEU A 382 36.68 16.86 20.67
C LEU A 382 37.99 16.32 21.24
N VAL A 383 38.79 15.59 20.43
CA VAL A 383 40.06 15.00 20.86
C VAL A 383 41.05 16.04 21.39
N PRO A 384 41.31 17.20 20.75
CA PRO A 384 42.19 18.22 21.27
C PRO A 384 41.74 18.81 22.63
N GLU A 385 40.42 19.05 22.78
CA GLU A 385 39.84 19.57 24.02
C GLU A 385 39.99 18.55 25.16
N LEU A 386 39.69 17.26 24.88
CA LEU A 386 39.81 16.17 25.84
C LEU A 386 41.25 15.94 26.30
N LYS A 387 42.22 16.09 25.40
CA LYS A 387 43.64 15.93 25.70
C LYS A 387 44.12 16.97 26.69
N VAL A 388 43.55 18.19 26.67
CA VAL A 388 43.87 19.26 27.62
C VAL A 388 43.16 19.06 28.96
N LEU A 389 41.86 18.71 28.91
CA LEU A 389 41.03 18.60 30.12
C LEU A 389 41.27 17.29 30.89
N TYR A 390 41.52 16.21 30.17
CA TYR A 390 41.66 14.86 30.74
C TYR A 390 42.81 14.08 30.04
N PRO A 391 44.06 14.37 30.41
CA PRO A 391 45.24 13.77 29.78
C PRO A 391 45.32 12.24 29.90
N SER A 392 44.52 11.63 30.76
CA SER A 392 44.46 10.17 30.95
C SER A 392 43.65 9.44 29.87
N ILE A 393 42.90 10.16 29.00
CA ILE A 393 42.15 9.57 27.94
C ILE A 393 43.05 9.32 26.73
N THR A 394 43.08 8.07 26.25
CA THR A 394 43.91 7.65 25.11
C THR A 394 43.11 7.54 23.79
N THR A 395 41.84 7.14 23.86
CA THR A 395 40.98 7.04 22.68
C THR A 395 39.56 7.49 22.97
N LEU A 396 38.90 8.10 21.99
CA LEU A 396 37.49 8.47 21.97
C LEU A 396 36.84 7.96 20.72
N SER A 397 35.71 7.28 20.88
CA SER A 397 34.81 6.94 19.77
C SER A 397 33.39 7.37 20.16
N ILE A 398 32.71 8.09 19.25
CA ILE A 398 31.31 8.52 19.45
C ILE A 398 30.50 7.92 18.32
N ALA A 399 29.40 7.25 18.66
CA ALA A 399 28.48 6.66 17.70
C ALA A 399 27.05 6.83 18.14
N HIS A 400 26.16 6.86 17.16
CA HIS A 400 24.73 6.79 17.40
C HIS A 400 24.31 5.32 17.50
N SER A 401 23.58 4.97 18.55
CA SER A 401 23.14 3.59 18.78
C SER A 401 21.65 3.54 19.14
N LEU A 402 21.00 2.49 18.70
CA LEU A 402 19.63 2.15 19.08
C LEU A 402 19.66 1.19 20.26
N GLU A 403 19.15 1.61 21.40
CA GLU A 403 18.99 0.76 22.59
C GLU A 403 17.59 0.17 22.61
N VAL A 404 17.50 -1.15 22.48
CA VAL A 404 16.23 -1.88 22.54
C VAL A 404 16.15 -2.55 23.91
N ARG A 405 15.12 -2.22 24.68
CA ARG A 405 14.85 -2.91 25.93
C ARG A 405 14.24 -4.27 25.67
N VAL A 406 14.87 -5.32 26.15
CA VAL A 406 14.44 -6.72 25.92
C VAL A 406 13.11 -7.04 26.62
N ASP A 407 12.83 -6.37 27.75
CA ASP A 407 11.62 -6.56 28.56
C ASP A 407 10.36 -5.91 27.99
N SER A 408 10.51 -4.78 27.28
CA SER A 408 9.37 -3.96 26.82
C SER A 408 9.38 -3.65 25.34
N MET A 409 10.38 -4.12 24.60
CA MET A 409 10.62 -3.85 23.16
C MET A 409 10.63 -2.34 22.81
N LYS A 410 10.77 -1.47 23.82
CA LYS A 410 10.89 -0.04 23.58
C LYS A 410 12.27 0.27 23.03
N THR A 411 12.27 0.95 21.89
CA THR A 411 13.49 1.40 21.23
C THR A 411 13.76 2.85 21.63
N ASP A 412 14.95 3.13 22.11
CA ASP A 412 15.40 4.47 22.46
C ASP A 412 16.69 4.80 21.71
N THR A 413 16.86 6.07 21.39
CA THR A 413 18.05 6.54 20.69
C THR A 413 19.07 7.06 21.69
N VAL A 414 20.26 6.47 21.71
CA VAL A 414 21.33 6.81 22.68
C VAL A 414 22.62 7.13 21.93
N THR A 415 23.28 8.20 22.32
CA THR A 415 24.65 8.47 21.89
C THR A 415 25.62 7.65 22.74
N LEU A 416 26.35 6.76 22.11
CA LEU A 416 27.34 5.91 22.74
C LEU A 416 28.71 6.58 22.65
N ALA A 417 29.36 6.78 23.75
CA ALA A 417 30.74 7.23 23.83
C ALA A 417 31.61 6.13 24.44
N VAL A 418 32.59 5.62 23.71
CA VAL A 418 33.56 4.64 24.19
C VAL A 418 34.87 5.35 24.38
N MET A 419 35.42 5.27 25.60
CA MET A 419 36.69 5.88 25.97
C MET A 419 37.63 4.88 26.58
N LYS A 420 38.88 4.92 26.16
CA LYS A 420 39.96 4.17 26.77
C LYS A 420 40.85 5.09 27.60
N PHE A 421 41.21 4.65 28.80
CA PHE A 421 42.01 5.42 29.76
C PHE A 421 43.36 4.76 30.00
N ALA A 422 44.40 5.56 30.13
CA ALA A 422 45.73 5.09 30.55
C ALA A 422 45.76 4.68 32.04
N LYS A 423 44.88 5.30 32.86
CA LYS A 423 44.63 4.97 34.26
C LYS A 423 43.11 4.93 34.48
N HIS A 424 42.62 3.94 35.24
CA HIS A 424 41.20 3.85 35.54
C HIS A 424 40.66 5.13 36.21
N PRO A 425 39.66 5.79 35.59
CA PRO A 425 39.08 7.01 36.13
C PRO A 425 38.24 6.72 37.38
N THR A 426 38.21 7.67 38.29
CA THR A 426 37.32 7.63 39.46
C THR A 426 35.87 7.83 39.03
N ASN A 427 34.90 7.40 39.85
CA ASN A 427 33.47 7.56 39.53
C ASN A 427 33.09 9.03 39.35
N THR A 428 33.65 9.94 40.14
CA THR A 428 33.46 11.38 40.02
C THR A 428 34.01 11.96 38.71
N GLU A 429 35.12 11.44 38.23
CA GLU A 429 35.67 11.83 36.91
C GLU A 429 34.78 11.32 35.77
N LYS A 430 34.29 10.08 35.86
CA LYS A 430 33.35 9.53 34.84
C LYS A 430 32.07 10.36 34.72
N GLU A 431 31.50 10.79 35.84
CA GLU A 431 30.31 11.64 35.85
C GLU A 431 30.59 13.00 35.19
N LYS A 432 31.69 13.68 35.57
CA LYS A 432 32.08 14.96 34.98
C LYS A 432 32.32 14.86 33.47
N ILE A 433 33.03 13.81 33.02
CA ILE A 433 33.28 13.55 31.62
C ILE A 433 31.97 13.29 30.87
N SER A 434 31.07 12.52 31.46
CA SER A 434 29.76 12.21 30.88
C SER A 434 28.88 13.47 30.73
N GLU A 435 28.83 14.33 31.75
CA GLU A 435 28.07 15.58 31.69
C GLU A 435 28.67 16.57 30.70
N TRP A 436 30.00 16.72 30.71
CA TRP A 436 30.68 17.58 29.73
C TRP A 436 30.42 17.09 28.28
N LEU A 437 30.59 15.78 28.05
CA LEU A 437 30.40 15.20 26.73
C LEU A 437 28.94 15.32 26.25
N LYS A 438 27.99 15.08 27.16
CA LYS A 438 26.57 15.24 26.88
C LYS A 438 26.20 16.66 26.45
N ALA A 439 26.76 17.68 27.17
CA ALA A 439 26.55 19.08 26.83
C ALA A 439 27.21 19.45 25.51
N ARG A 440 28.43 18.97 25.24
CA ARG A 440 29.21 19.33 24.06
C ARG A 440 28.69 18.66 22.78
N VAL A 441 28.22 17.42 22.90
CA VAL A 441 27.63 16.65 21.79
C VAL A 441 26.15 17.01 21.56
N GLY A 442 25.49 17.69 22.50
CA GLY A 442 24.07 18.01 22.45
C GLY A 442 23.16 16.77 22.56
N ALA A 443 23.66 15.70 23.14
CA ALA A 443 22.97 14.43 23.22
C ALA A 443 21.84 14.45 24.27
N LYS A 444 20.62 14.05 23.90
CA LYS A 444 19.52 13.88 24.86
C LYS A 444 19.83 12.78 25.89
N LYS A 445 20.39 11.67 25.43
CA LYS A 445 20.87 10.56 26.26
C LYS A 445 22.27 10.15 25.78
N LEU A 446 23.19 10.07 26.74
CA LEU A 446 24.57 9.64 26.50
C LEU A 446 24.90 8.45 27.40
N ARG A 447 25.52 7.42 26.80
CA ARG A 447 26.04 6.28 27.52
C ARG A 447 27.57 6.24 27.37
N LEU A 448 28.27 6.42 28.45
CA LEU A 448 29.72 6.35 28.49
C LEU A 448 30.17 4.94 28.84
N ILE A 449 30.96 4.33 27.98
CA ILE A 449 31.63 3.06 28.21
C ILE A 449 33.13 3.36 28.41
N THR A 450 33.71 2.85 29.47
CA THR A 450 35.11 3.01 29.81
C THR A 450 35.83 1.66 29.71
N GLU A 451 36.86 1.58 28.89
CA GLU A 451 37.78 0.45 28.78
C GLU A 451 39.09 0.73 29.45
#